data_1da9489cbf0a5c860a9ebc3f843f3a9c
#
_entry.id   1da9489cbf0a5c860a9ebc3f843f3a9c
#
_cell.length_a   1.000
_cell.length_b   1.000
_cell.length_c   1.000
_cell.angle_alpha   90.00
_cell.angle_beta   90.00
_cell.angle_gamma   90.00
#
_symmetry.space_group_name_H-M   'P 1'
#
loop_
_entity.id
_entity.type
_entity.pdbx_description
1 polymer ?
#
loop_
_entity_poly.entity_id
_entity_poly.type
_entity_poly.pdbx_seq_one_letter_code
_entity_poly.pdbx_strand_id
1 'polypeptide(L)'
;MKSVISIILTAISLNGLSQANADQILKRVENNLSSDNRVFESAMTIKGSRTSRVITSRTYVAGDKQSFTEYLSPAREQGTKMLKLENQLWIYSPSTDRTIQISGHMLRQSVMGSDLSYEDMMEDRKLTDVYTAKLEGDELIEGRKTYILSLTAKVTDVAYSSRKMWIDAERFVPLREELFAKSGQLLKRTTLTDVAQIDSRWFPMTVVYKDMLKQGEGTEFKITAIRFNQKIPDYIFTRAALKQ
;
A
#
# COMPACT_ATOMS: atom_id res chain seq x y z
N MET A 1 44.62 -51.00 -11.34
CA MET A 1 44.04 -50.13 -10.30
C MET A 1 43.59 -48.85 -11.00
N LYS A 2 42.25 -48.70 -11.25
CA LYS A 2 41.68 -47.51 -11.88
C LYS A 2 41.00 -46.68 -10.73
N SER A 3 41.59 -45.53 -10.40
CA SER A 3 41.01 -44.60 -9.45
C SER A 3 39.84 -43.84 -10.08
N VAL A 4 38.64 -44.02 -9.53
CA VAL A 4 37.45 -43.23 -9.83
C VAL A 4 37.47 -42.00 -8.97
N ILE A 5 37.74 -40.82 -9.54
CA ILE A 5 37.59 -39.54 -8.87
C ILE A 5 36.13 -39.16 -8.95
N SER A 6 35.46 -39.22 -7.78
CA SER A 6 34.09 -38.78 -7.62
C SER A 6 34.07 -37.25 -7.50
N ILE A 7 33.60 -36.57 -8.56
CA ILE A 7 33.35 -35.11 -8.54
C ILE A 7 32.00 -34.91 -7.86
N ILE A 8 32.05 -34.54 -6.56
CA ILE A 8 30.87 -34.04 -5.84
C ILE A 8 30.64 -32.62 -6.31
N LEU A 9 29.69 -32.45 -7.21
CA LEU A 9 29.22 -31.14 -7.65
C LEU A 9 28.36 -30.55 -6.53
N THR A 10 28.93 -29.67 -5.74
CA THR A 10 28.24 -28.89 -4.71
C THR A 10 27.32 -27.88 -5.41
N ALA A 11 26.05 -28.24 -5.56
CA ALA A 11 25.00 -27.30 -5.95
C ALA A 11 24.71 -26.32 -4.79
N ILE A 12 25.67 -25.46 -4.45
CA ILE A 12 25.52 -24.42 -3.41
C ILE A 12 24.88 -23.19 -4.06
N SER A 13 23.59 -23.02 -3.79
CA SER A 13 22.93 -21.77 -3.40
C SER A 13 22.90 -20.59 -4.39
N LEU A 14 22.47 -20.78 -5.63
CA LEU A 14 21.90 -19.67 -6.40
C LEU A 14 20.65 -19.08 -5.70
N ASN A 15 19.90 -19.89 -4.93
CA ASN A 15 18.74 -19.46 -4.18
C ASN A 15 19.08 -18.47 -3.05
N GLY A 16 20.19 -18.59 -2.37
CA GLY A 16 20.57 -17.71 -1.26
C GLY A 16 20.96 -16.29 -1.72
N LEU A 17 21.66 -16.17 -2.85
CA LEU A 17 22.02 -14.88 -3.43
C LEU A 17 20.80 -14.14 -4.00
N SER A 18 19.86 -14.87 -4.61
CA SER A 18 18.60 -14.33 -5.11
C SER A 18 17.71 -13.81 -3.98
N GLN A 19 17.64 -14.54 -2.85
CA GLN A 19 16.87 -14.14 -1.67
C GLN A 19 17.45 -12.89 -1.00
N ALA A 20 18.76 -12.85 -0.77
CA ALA A 20 19.44 -11.70 -0.17
C ALA A 20 19.28 -10.44 -1.02
N ASN A 21 19.30 -10.57 -2.33
CA ASN A 21 19.08 -9.46 -3.25
C ASN A 21 17.61 -8.97 -3.22
N ALA A 22 16.63 -9.88 -3.20
CA ALA A 22 15.21 -9.54 -3.10
C ALA A 22 14.88 -8.77 -1.81
N ASP A 23 15.39 -9.24 -0.66
CA ASP A 23 15.20 -8.58 0.63
C ASP A 23 15.85 -7.19 0.67
N GLN A 24 17.02 -7.02 0.05
CA GLN A 24 17.67 -5.72 -0.05
C GLN A 24 16.87 -4.75 -0.92
N ILE A 25 16.34 -5.20 -2.06
CA ILE A 25 15.47 -4.40 -2.92
C ILE A 25 14.22 -3.97 -2.14
N LEU A 26 13.56 -4.90 -1.46
CA LEU A 26 12.35 -4.63 -0.69
C LEU A 26 12.59 -3.63 0.45
N LYS A 27 13.71 -3.75 1.19
CA LYS A 27 14.10 -2.78 2.21
C LYS A 27 14.31 -1.37 1.65
N ARG A 28 14.87 -1.24 0.43
CA ARG A 28 15.02 0.07 -0.21
C ARG A 28 13.68 0.68 -0.59
N VAL A 29 12.72 -0.15 -1.05
CA VAL A 29 11.34 0.29 -1.28
C VAL A 29 10.71 0.79 0.01
N GLU A 30 10.80 0.03 1.09
CA GLU A 30 10.27 0.42 2.39
C GLU A 30 10.87 1.74 2.90
N ASN A 31 12.17 1.94 2.74
CA ASN A 31 12.84 3.18 3.15
C ASN A 31 12.33 4.42 2.37
N ASN A 32 11.92 4.25 1.12
CA ASN A 32 11.29 5.32 0.35
C ASN A 32 9.87 5.62 0.82
N LEU A 33 9.09 4.58 1.13
CA LEU A 33 7.66 4.70 1.42
C LEU A 33 7.36 4.94 2.92
N SER A 34 8.24 4.51 3.82
CA SER A 34 8.06 4.68 5.27
C SER A 34 8.58 6.03 5.77
N SER A 35 8.02 6.49 6.86
CA SER A 35 8.47 7.67 7.62
C SER A 35 7.98 7.57 9.06
N ASP A 36 8.67 8.26 9.99
CA ASP A 36 8.20 8.33 11.39
C ASP A 36 6.81 8.96 11.47
N ASN A 37 6.58 9.98 10.66
CA ASN A 37 5.26 10.55 10.47
C ASN A 37 5.17 11.31 9.14
N ARG A 38 3.94 11.53 8.68
CA ARG A 38 3.64 12.35 7.50
C ARG A 38 2.26 12.98 7.59
N VAL A 39 2.14 14.14 6.97
CA VAL A 39 0.85 14.81 6.73
C VAL A 39 0.72 15.02 5.25
N PHE A 40 -0.42 14.62 4.68
CA PHE A 40 -0.66 14.79 3.25
C PHE A 40 -2.10 15.15 2.94
N GLU A 41 -2.28 15.84 1.84
CA GLU A 41 -3.57 16.08 1.20
C GLU A 41 -3.69 15.21 -0.04
N SER A 42 -4.88 14.73 -0.31
CA SER A 42 -5.14 13.85 -1.44
C SER A 42 -6.48 14.11 -2.09
N ALA A 43 -6.56 13.70 -3.36
CA ALA A 43 -7.78 13.64 -4.14
C ALA A 43 -7.98 12.18 -4.61
N MET A 44 -9.09 11.58 -4.22
CA MET A 44 -9.50 10.25 -4.66
C MET A 44 -10.57 10.40 -5.74
N THR A 45 -10.26 10.03 -6.98
CA THR A 45 -11.18 10.06 -8.12
C THR A 45 -11.77 8.68 -8.33
N ILE A 46 -13.06 8.55 -8.06
CA ILE A 46 -13.82 7.31 -8.27
C ILE A 46 -14.56 7.44 -9.58
N LYS A 47 -14.15 6.66 -10.59
CA LYS A 47 -14.74 6.67 -11.91
C LYS A 47 -15.94 5.73 -11.95
N GLY A 48 -17.16 6.27 -12.01
CA GLY A 48 -18.37 5.52 -12.27
C GLY A 48 -18.63 5.40 -13.79
N SER A 49 -19.62 4.58 -14.16
CA SER A 49 -19.98 4.36 -15.56
C SER A 49 -20.50 5.61 -16.28
N ARG A 50 -21.08 6.57 -15.56
CA ARG A 50 -21.66 7.80 -16.12
C ARG A 50 -21.05 9.08 -15.57
N THR A 51 -20.57 9.06 -14.34
CA THR A 51 -20.05 10.24 -13.64
C THR A 51 -18.83 9.85 -12.82
N SER A 52 -17.89 10.76 -12.71
CA SER A 52 -16.76 10.64 -11.78
C SER A 52 -17.04 11.48 -10.54
N ARG A 53 -16.54 10.99 -9.39
CA ARG A 53 -16.62 11.68 -8.11
C ARG A 53 -15.23 11.87 -7.55
N VAL A 54 -14.91 13.09 -7.17
CA VAL A 54 -13.63 13.40 -6.52
C VAL A 54 -13.89 13.65 -5.03
N ILE A 55 -13.14 12.99 -4.19
CA ILE A 55 -13.18 13.14 -2.73
C ILE A 55 -11.81 13.63 -2.30
N THR A 56 -11.76 14.79 -1.63
CA THR A 56 -10.51 15.31 -1.09
C THR A 56 -10.42 15.04 0.40
N SER A 57 -9.21 14.80 0.87
CA SER A 57 -8.97 14.55 2.29
C SER A 57 -7.62 15.07 2.75
N ARG A 58 -7.48 15.25 4.07
CA ARG A 58 -6.21 15.48 4.75
C ARG A 58 -5.96 14.32 5.70
N THR A 59 -4.77 13.75 5.62
CA THR A 59 -4.40 12.59 6.43
C THR A 59 -3.14 12.88 7.24
N TYR A 60 -3.17 12.50 8.49
CA TYR A 60 -2.06 12.49 9.45
C TYR A 60 -1.69 11.04 9.71
N VAL A 61 -0.41 10.71 9.67
CA VAL A 61 0.10 9.35 9.93
C VAL A 61 1.27 9.44 10.90
N ALA A 62 1.26 8.59 11.93
CA ALA A 62 2.38 8.42 12.84
C ALA A 62 2.79 6.95 12.90
N GLY A 63 3.98 6.66 12.36
CA GLY A 63 4.49 5.30 12.17
C GLY A 63 3.59 4.46 11.27
N ASP A 64 3.48 3.19 11.62
CA ASP A 64 2.64 2.17 10.95
C ASP A 64 1.34 1.85 11.72
N LYS A 65 1.11 2.52 12.86
CA LYS A 65 0.04 2.16 13.80
C LYS A 65 -1.08 3.19 13.90
N GLN A 66 -0.82 4.43 13.52
CA GLN A 66 -1.77 5.51 13.75
C GLN A 66 -1.99 6.31 12.48
N SER A 67 -3.24 6.50 12.11
CA SER A 67 -3.63 7.46 11.08
C SER A 67 -4.96 8.12 11.41
N PHE A 68 -5.06 9.39 11.04
CA PHE A 68 -6.29 10.16 11.13
C PHE A 68 -6.54 10.84 9.79
N THR A 69 -7.69 10.59 9.19
CA THR A 69 -8.10 11.18 7.92
C THR A 69 -9.37 11.98 8.10
N GLU A 70 -9.38 13.20 7.60
CA GLU A 70 -10.56 14.05 7.51
C GLU A 70 -10.90 14.29 6.04
N TYR A 71 -12.14 13.99 5.66
CA TYR A 71 -12.66 14.25 4.32
C TYR A 71 -13.13 15.70 4.22
N LEU A 72 -12.61 16.42 3.20
CA LEU A 72 -12.78 17.86 3.04
C LEU A 72 -13.85 18.20 2.00
N SER A 73 -14.04 17.34 1.00
CA SER A 73 -15.04 17.50 -0.07
C SER A 73 -15.40 16.16 -0.68
N PRO A 74 -16.51 16.04 -1.42
CA PRO A 74 -17.58 17.04 -1.60
C PRO A 74 -18.43 17.20 -0.33
N ALA A 75 -19.41 18.11 -0.33
CA ALA A 75 -20.25 18.43 0.83
C ALA A 75 -20.87 17.20 1.50
N ARG A 76 -21.19 16.15 0.73
CA ARG A 76 -21.74 14.89 1.24
C ARG A 76 -20.76 14.15 2.17
N GLU A 77 -19.48 14.22 1.89
CA GLU A 77 -18.41 13.49 2.60
C GLU A 77 -17.68 14.39 3.62
N GLN A 78 -17.89 15.71 3.49
CA GLN A 78 -17.19 16.71 4.31
C GLN A 78 -17.42 16.49 5.80
N GLY A 79 -16.34 16.54 6.59
CA GLY A 79 -16.35 16.33 8.03
C GLY A 79 -16.44 14.86 8.45
N THR A 80 -16.59 13.91 7.50
CA THR A 80 -16.38 12.49 7.82
C THR A 80 -14.93 12.30 8.22
N LYS A 81 -14.69 11.55 9.30
CA LYS A 81 -13.36 11.31 9.83
C LYS A 81 -13.10 9.83 10.02
N MET A 82 -11.88 9.42 9.77
CA MET A 82 -11.41 8.06 10.02
C MET A 82 -10.23 8.09 10.96
N LEU A 83 -10.24 7.21 11.96
CA LEU A 83 -9.15 7.03 12.91
C LEU A 83 -8.74 5.57 12.93
N LYS A 84 -7.47 5.31 12.59
CA LYS A 84 -6.82 4.03 12.82
C LYS A 84 -5.93 4.13 14.06
N LEU A 85 -6.09 3.20 14.98
CA LEU A 85 -5.17 2.98 16.10
C LEU A 85 -4.83 1.50 16.14
N GLU A 86 -3.59 1.17 15.83
CA GLU A 86 -3.13 -0.22 15.69
C GLU A 86 -4.04 -1.04 14.77
N ASN A 87 -4.72 -2.04 15.27
CA ASN A 87 -5.62 -2.93 14.52
C ASN A 87 -7.09 -2.51 14.57
N GLN A 88 -7.38 -1.29 15.02
CA GLN A 88 -8.75 -0.79 15.16
C GLN A 88 -8.98 0.40 14.24
N LEU A 89 -10.15 0.41 13.60
CA LEU A 89 -10.56 1.49 12.70
C LEU A 89 -11.94 2.01 13.11
N TRP A 90 -12.06 3.32 13.25
CA TRP A 90 -13.32 4.01 13.51
C TRP A 90 -13.61 5.02 12.42
N ILE A 91 -14.89 5.16 12.11
CA ILE A 91 -15.40 6.18 11.20
C ILE A 91 -16.45 7.00 11.94
N TYR A 92 -16.29 8.31 11.91
CA TYR A 92 -17.29 9.27 12.34
C TYR A 92 -18.02 9.84 11.13
N SER A 93 -19.35 9.85 11.19
CA SER A 93 -20.21 10.48 10.18
C SER A 93 -20.90 11.69 10.78
N PRO A 94 -20.63 12.91 10.30
CA PRO A 94 -21.26 14.13 10.82
C PRO A 94 -22.77 14.18 10.53
N SER A 95 -23.22 13.58 9.42
CA SER A 95 -24.65 13.56 9.04
C SER A 95 -25.52 12.78 10.00
N THR A 96 -24.96 11.85 10.77
CA THR A 96 -25.69 11.03 11.75
C THR A 96 -25.18 11.22 13.17
N ASP A 97 -24.13 12.03 13.37
CA ASP A 97 -23.37 12.17 14.63
C ASP A 97 -22.97 10.82 15.26
N ARG A 98 -22.63 9.86 14.43
CA ARG A 98 -22.27 8.50 14.89
C ARG A 98 -20.81 8.18 14.61
N THR A 99 -20.19 7.55 15.59
CA THR A 99 -18.88 6.88 15.42
C THR A 99 -19.14 5.37 15.41
N ILE A 100 -18.70 4.69 14.35
CA ILE A 100 -18.79 3.24 14.23
C ILE A 100 -17.37 2.64 14.12
N GLN A 101 -17.18 1.47 14.70
CA GLN A 101 -15.97 0.70 14.51
C GLN A 101 -16.12 -0.22 13.30
N ILE A 102 -15.18 -0.15 12.38
CA ILE A 102 -15.12 -1.04 11.22
C ILE A 102 -14.30 -2.26 11.61
N SER A 103 -14.91 -3.43 11.58
CA SER A 103 -14.28 -4.68 11.99
C SER A 103 -14.83 -5.89 11.25
N GLY A 104 -14.13 -7.02 11.32
CA GLY A 104 -14.54 -8.26 10.70
C GLY A 104 -14.80 -8.12 9.20
N HIS A 105 -15.95 -8.60 8.74
CA HIS A 105 -16.33 -8.54 7.30
C HIS A 105 -16.49 -7.11 6.76
N MET A 106 -16.71 -6.11 7.62
CA MET A 106 -16.81 -4.71 7.19
C MET A 106 -15.48 -4.19 6.66
N LEU A 107 -14.33 -4.72 7.09
CA LEU A 107 -13.02 -4.35 6.57
C LEU A 107 -12.88 -4.60 5.06
N ARG A 108 -13.61 -5.56 4.51
CA ARG A 108 -13.60 -5.86 3.07
C ARG A 108 -14.48 -4.94 2.24
N GLN A 109 -15.26 -4.08 2.88
CA GLN A 109 -16.10 -3.12 2.17
C GLN A 109 -15.26 -2.02 1.54
N SER A 110 -15.76 -1.47 0.44
CA SER A 110 -15.14 -0.37 -0.29
C SER A 110 -15.17 0.92 0.53
N VAL A 111 -14.04 1.60 0.58
CA VAL A 111 -13.94 2.96 1.14
C VAL A 111 -14.66 3.91 0.20
N MET A 112 -15.73 4.53 0.66
CA MET A 112 -16.51 5.51 -0.13
C MET A 112 -16.96 4.99 -1.52
N GLY A 113 -17.08 3.68 -1.70
CA GLY A 113 -17.43 3.07 -2.99
C GLY A 113 -16.31 3.00 -4.02
N SER A 114 -15.08 3.21 -3.61
CA SER A 114 -13.87 3.10 -4.41
C SER A 114 -13.44 1.64 -4.66
N ASP A 115 -12.30 1.46 -5.32
CA ASP A 115 -11.63 0.16 -5.47
C ASP A 115 -10.73 -0.20 -4.27
N LEU A 116 -10.58 0.72 -3.29
CA LEU A 116 -9.92 0.43 -2.01
C LEU A 116 -10.92 -0.15 -1.02
N SER A 117 -10.49 -1.13 -0.24
CA SER A 117 -11.20 -1.61 0.94
C SER A 117 -10.64 -0.95 2.21
N TYR A 118 -11.41 -1.02 3.31
CA TYR A 118 -10.87 -0.61 4.61
C TYR A 118 -9.69 -1.50 5.04
N GLU A 119 -9.66 -2.77 4.62
CA GLU A 119 -8.56 -3.69 4.86
C GLU A 119 -7.27 -3.21 4.19
N ASP A 120 -7.34 -2.65 2.98
CA ASP A 120 -6.19 -2.03 2.30
C ASP A 120 -5.64 -0.83 3.09
N MET A 121 -6.52 -0.05 3.71
CA MET A 121 -6.12 1.11 4.52
C MET A 121 -5.57 0.73 5.89
N MET A 122 -5.82 -0.48 6.34
CA MET A 122 -5.31 -1.00 7.61
C MET A 122 -3.91 -1.63 7.47
N GLU A 123 -3.50 -2.01 6.26
CA GLU A 123 -2.23 -2.72 6.04
C GLU A 123 -1.08 -1.74 5.88
N ASP A 124 -0.41 -1.42 6.98
CA ASP A 124 0.77 -0.54 7.04
C ASP A 124 2.03 -1.28 7.54
N ARG A 125 1.94 -2.59 7.81
CA ARG A 125 3.09 -3.39 8.23
C ARG A 125 4.16 -3.39 7.15
N LYS A 126 5.42 -3.46 7.57
CA LYS A 126 6.51 -3.63 6.62
C LYS A 126 6.34 -4.93 5.84
N LEU A 127 6.50 -4.86 4.53
CA LEU A 127 6.39 -6.04 3.67
C LEU A 127 7.41 -7.12 4.06
N THR A 128 8.61 -6.69 4.50
CA THR A 128 9.65 -7.59 5.02
C THR A 128 9.23 -8.34 6.28
N ASP A 129 8.30 -7.82 7.09
CA ASP A 129 7.79 -8.50 8.29
C ASP A 129 6.69 -9.50 7.95
N VAL A 130 5.98 -9.29 6.85
CA VAL A 130 4.76 -10.03 6.48
C VAL A 130 5.02 -11.05 5.37
N TYR A 131 5.97 -10.76 4.46
CA TYR A 131 6.22 -11.58 3.27
C TYR A 131 7.66 -12.04 3.18
N THR A 132 7.86 -13.18 2.53
CA THR A 132 9.13 -13.63 1.98
C THR A 132 9.19 -13.18 0.52
N ALA A 133 10.24 -12.48 0.12
CA ALA A 133 10.42 -11.97 -1.23
C ALA A 133 11.34 -12.87 -2.05
N LYS A 134 11.09 -13.01 -3.34
CA LYS A 134 11.94 -13.71 -4.31
C LYS A 134 12.09 -12.84 -5.56
N LEU A 135 13.31 -12.68 -6.05
CA LEU A 135 13.59 -12.01 -7.32
C LEU A 135 13.30 -12.99 -8.47
N GLU A 136 12.36 -12.63 -9.34
CA GLU A 136 11.97 -13.46 -10.51
C GLU A 136 12.68 -13.03 -11.79
N GLY A 137 13.15 -11.79 -11.88
CA GLY A 137 13.81 -11.25 -13.05
C GLY A 137 13.64 -9.74 -13.17
N ASP A 138 13.65 -9.26 -14.41
CA ASP A 138 13.46 -7.85 -14.73
C ASP A 138 12.55 -7.68 -15.96
N GLU A 139 11.91 -6.52 -16.07
CA GLU A 139 11.02 -6.12 -17.16
C GLU A 139 11.11 -4.61 -17.39
N LEU A 140 10.82 -4.15 -18.60
CA LEU A 140 10.65 -2.74 -18.89
C LEU A 140 9.19 -2.33 -18.70
N ILE A 141 8.95 -1.33 -17.87
CA ILE A 141 7.65 -0.64 -17.74
C ILE A 141 7.85 0.80 -18.16
N GLU A 142 7.16 1.23 -19.22
CA GLU A 142 7.23 2.59 -19.75
C GLU A 142 8.68 3.07 -19.98
N GLY A 143 9.52 2.17 -20.51
CA GLY A 143 10.94 2.43 -20.79
C GLY A 143 11.88 2.39 -19.56
N ARG A 144 11.35 2.11 -18.37
CA ARG A 144 12.15 2.00 -17.14
C ARG A 144 12.41 0.54 -16.79
N LYS A 145 13.66 0.22 -16.50
CA LYS A 145 14.02 -1.12 -15.99
C LYS A 145 13.42 -1.32 -14.61
N THR A 146 12.72 -2.44 -14.42
CA THR A 146 12.14 -2.83 -13.15
C THR A 146 12.64 -4.20 -12.71
N TYR A 147 12.85 -4.38 -11.40
CA TYR A 147 12.97 -5.70 -10.79
C TYR A 147 11.59 -6.29 -10.57
N ILE A 148 11.41 -7.58 -10.85
CA ILE A 148 10.18 -8.30 -10.55
C ILE A 148 10.38 -9.09 -9.28
N LEU A 149 9.66 -8.74 -8.21
CA LEU A 149 9.62 -9.51 -6.98
C LEU A 149 8.30 -10.25 -6.84
N SER A 150 8.36 -11.54 -6.52
CA SER A 150 7.22 -12.28 -5.97
C SER A 150 7.34 -12.35 -4.46
N LEU A 151 6.24 -12.04 -3.77
CA LEU A 151 6.14 -12.01 -2.32
C LEU A 151 5.10 -13.06 -1.88
N THR A 152 5.48 -13.93 -0.97
CA THR A 152 4.59 -14.94 -0.38
C THR A 152 4.41 -14.66 1.11
N ALA A 153 3.18 -14.57 1.57
CA ALA A 153 2.89 -14.30 2.97
C ALA A 153 3.46 -15.39 3.89
N LYS A 154 4.15 -14.96 4.94
CA LYS A 154 4.69 -15.84 6.02
C LYS A 154 3.85 -15.80 7.29
N VAL A 155 2.76 -15.01 7.27
CA VAL A 155 1.76 -14.90 8.32
C VAL A 155 0.37 -15.16 7.75
N THR A 156 -0.61 -15.48 8.59
CA THR A 156 -1.95 -15.90 8.14
C THR A 156 -2.98 -14.77 8.12
N ASP A 157 -2.72 -13.68 8.83
CA ASP A 157 -3.61 -12.53 9.01
C ASP A 157 -3.35 -11.44 7.97
N VAL A 158 -3.40 -11.78 6.70
CA VAL A 158 -3.18 -10.88 5.57
C VAL A 158 -4.36 -10.85 4.62
N ALA A 159 -4.61 -9.69 4.03
CA ALA A 159 -5.60 -9.53 2.96
C ALA A 159 -5.21 -10.30 1.68
N TYR A 160 -3.91 -10.35 1.39
CA TYR A 160 -3.37 -10.96 0.17
C TYR A 160 -2.30 -11.98 0.49
N SER A 161 -2.51 -13.23 0.05
CA SER A 161 -1.60 -14.35 0.32
C SER A 161 -0.31 -14.28 -0.48
N SER A 162 -0.33 -13.59 -1.63
CA SER A 162 0.88 -13.29 -2.41
C SER A 162 0.74 -11.99 -3.17
N ARG A 163 1.90 -11.41 -3.51
CA ARG A 163 2.01 -10.19 -4.32
C ARG A 163 3.06 -10.37 -5.39
N LYS A 164 2.90 -9.68 -6.50
CA LYS A 164 3.93 -9.51 -7.51
C LYS A 164 4.18 -8.02 -7.70
N MET A 165 5.42 -7.59 -7.58
CA MET A 165 5.78 -6.18 -7.60
C MET A 165 6.80 -5.91 -8.70
N TRP A 166 6.60 -4.85 -9.47
CA TRP A 166 7.55 -4.31 -10.44
C TRP A 166 8.15 -3.03 -9.86
N ILE A 167 9.41 -3.09 -9.49
CA ILE A 167 10.11 -2.06 -8.73
C ILE A 167 11.13 -1.39 -9.64
N ASP A 168 11.02 -0.08 -9.81
CA ASP A 168 12.00 0.73 -10.54
C ASP A 168 13.42 0.47 -10.03
N ALA A 169 14.31 0.04 -10.92
CA ALA A 169 15.64 -0.41 -10.56
C ALA A 169 16.58 0.71 -10.06
N GLU A 170 16.26 1.97 -10.36
CA GLU A 170 17.05 3.14 -9.96
C GLU A 170 16.46 3.82 -8.73
N ARG A 171 15.14 4.02 -8.72
CA ARG A 171 14.42 4.80 -7.70
C ARG A 171 13.94 3.96 -6.54
N PHE A 172 13.83 2.63 -6.70
CA PHE A 172 13.33 1.69 -5.69
C PHE A 172 11.92 2.07 -5.20
N VAL A 173 11.05 2.37 -6.14
CA VAL A 173 9.61 2.53 -5.93
C VAL A 173 8.85 1.52 -6.77
N PRO A 174 7.74 0.96 -6.29
CA PRO A 174 6.90 0.12 -7.12
C PRO A 174 6.24 0.97 -8.21
N LEU A 175 6.20 0.46 -9.44
CA LEU A 175 5.46 1.05 -10.56
C LEU A 175 4.16 0.29 -10.81
N ARG A 176 4.14 -1.01 -10.47
CA ARG A 176 2.95 -1.87 -10.54
C ARG A 176 3.01 -2.92 -9.45
N GLU A 177 1.84 -3.25 -8.91
CA GLU A 177 1.67 -4.39 -8.01
C GLU A 177 0.44 -5.20 -8.41
N GLU A 178 0.50 -6.49 -8.20
CA GLU A 178 -0.62 -7.42 -8.35
C GLU A 178 -0.78 -8.21 -7.05
N LEU A 179 -2.01 -8.24 -6.54
CA LEU A 179 -2.35 -8.76 -5.21
C LEU A 179 -3.30 -9.96 -5.38
N PHE A 180 -2.90 -11.10 -4.80
CA PHE A 180 -3.56 -12.37 -5.05
C PHE A 180 -4.16 -12.99 -3.79
N ALA A 181 -5.29 -13.65 -3.98
CA ALA A 181 -5.90 -14.54 -2.99
C ALA A 181 -5.05 -15.81 -2.79
N LYS A 182 -5.35 -16.57 -1.74
CA LYS A 182 -4.73 -17.89 -1.48
C LYS A 182 -4.98 -18.90 -2.62
N SER A 183 -6.07 -18.75 -3.36
CA SER A 183 -6.39 -19.56 -4.54
C SER A 183 -5.52 -19.23 -5.77
N GLY A 184 -4.71 -18.17 -5.73
CA GLY A 184 -3.98 -17.64 -6.88
C GLY A 184 -4.80 -16.67 -7.75
N GLN A 185 -6.06 -16.38 -7.37
CA GLN A 185 -6.88 -15.41 -8.10
C GLN A 185 -6.34 -14.00 -7.89
N LEU A 186 -6.15 -13.25 -8.98
CA LEU A 186 -5.81 -11.84 -8.95
C LEU A 186 -7.02 -11.05 -8.45
N LEU A 187 -6.86 -10.39 -7.29
CA LEU A 187 -7.91 -9.61 -6.64
C LEU A 187 -7.78 -8.12 -6.94
N LYS A 188 -6.54 -7.62 -6.93
CA LYS A 188 -6.28 -6.19 -7.11
C LYS A 188 -5.01 -5.95 -7.89
N ARG A 189 -5.01 -4.88 -8.68
CA ARG A 189 -3.81 -4.32 -9.31
C ARG A 189 -3.66 -2.88 -8.90
N THR A 190 -2.44 -2.44 -8.59
CA THR A 190 -2.10 -1.04 -8.42
C THR A 190 -1.08 -0.62 -9.48
N THR A 191 -1.25 0.59 -9.99
CA THR A 191 -0.28 1.24 -10.88
C THR A 191 0.12 2.55 -10.22
N LEU A 192 1.43 2.79 -10.07
CA LEU A 192 1.97 3.94 -9.36
C LEU A 192 2.73 4.81 -10.36
N THR A 193 2.39 6.09 -10.37
CA THR A 193 2.93 7.08 -11.32
C THR A 193 3.30 8.38 -10.61
N ASP A 194 3.70 9.39 -11.37
CA ASP A 194 4.08 10.71 -10.85
C ASP A 194 5.14 10.61 -9.73
N VAL A 195 6.18 9.78 -9.95
CA VAL A 195 7.24 9.58 -8.95
C VAL A 195 8.06 10.85 -8.80
N ALA A 196 7.99 11.47 -7.63
CA ALA A 196 8.70 12.68 -7.26
C ALA A 196 9.80 12.40 -6.22
N GLN A 197 10.82 13.25 -6.20
CA GLN A 197 11.81 13.24 -5.13
C GLN A 197 11.40 14.24 -4.06
N ILE A 198 11.20 13.76 -2.82
CA ILE A 198 10.76 14.56 -1.67
C ILE A 198 11.66 14.20 -0.49
N ASP A 199 12.33 15.18 0.10
CA ASP A 199 13.24 14.97 1.23
C ASP A 199 14.22 13.79 1.01
N SER A 200 14.91 13.79 -0.14
CA SER A 200 15.89 12.76 -0.53
C SER A 200 15.33 11.36 -0.79
N ARG A 201 14.01 11.15 -0.76
CA ARG A 201 13.34 9.88 -1.08
C ARG A 201 12.51 9.98 -2.34
N TRP A 202 12.45 8.89 -3.09
CA TRP A 202 11.53 8.78 -4.22
C TRP A 202 10.16 8.31 -3.72
N PHE A 203 9.11 9.02 -4.10
CA PHE A 203 7.76 8.73 -3.63
C PHE A 203 6.74 8.83 -4.79
N PRO A 204 5.86 7.82 -4.98
CA PRO A 204 4.82 7.87 -5.99
C PRO A 204 3.68 8.78 -5.50
N MET A 205 3.34 9.80 -6.28
CA MET A 205 2.30 10.77 -5.94
C MET A 205 0.92 10.35 -6.42
N THR A 206 0.85 9.42 -7.36
CA THR A 206 -0.42 8.92 -7.91
C THR A 206 -0.44 7.39 -7.89
N VAL A 207 -1.52 6.83 -7.39
CA VAL A 207 -1.78 5.39 -7.37
C VAL A 207 -3.16 5.14 -7.96
N VAL A 208 -3.26 4.29 -8.96
CA VAL A 208 -4.53 3.77 -9.46
C VAL A 208 -4.76 2.40 -8.86
N TYR A 209 -5.80 2.26 -8.09
CA TYR A 209 -6.27 0.99 -7.53
C TYR A 209 -7.34 0.39 -8.44
N LYS A 210 -7.15 -0.84 -8.87
CA LYS A 210 -8.14 -1.58 -9.65
C LYS A 210 -8.53 -2.86 -8.91
N ASP A 211 -9.77 -2.93 -8.46
CA ASP A 211 -10.39 -4.17 -8.00
C ASP A 211 -10.72 -5.02 -9.23
N MET A 212 -10.04 -6.15 -9.38
CA MET A 212 -10.14 -7.01 -10.57
C MET A 212 -11.47 -7.76 -10.64
N LEU A 213 -12.26 -7.73 -9.58
CA LEU A 213 -13.61 -8.31 -9.52
C LEU A 213 -14.70 -7.31 -9.93
N LYS A 214 -14.35 -6.02 -10.09
CA LYS A 214 -15.26 -4.95 -10.49
C LYS A 214 -15.06 -4.52 -11.93
N GLN A 215 -16.11 -4.02 -12.55
CA GLN A 215 -16.05 -3.31 -13.82
C GLN A 215 -15.44 -1.91 -13.64
N GLY A 216 -14.94 -1.31 -14.73
CA GLY A 216 -14.43 0.06 -14.75
C GLY A 216 -12.89 0.14 -14.73
N GLU A 217 -12.37 1.37 -14.70
CA GLU A 217 -10.93 1.66 -14.83
C GLU A 217 -10.19 1.70 -13.49
N GLY A 218 -10.92 1.60 -12.37
CA GLY A 218 -10.35 1.72 -11.04
C GLY A 218 -10.52 3.10 -10.42
N THR A 219 -9.90 3.27 -9.26
CA THR A 219 -9.90 4.50 -8.47
C THR A 219 -8.52 5.11 -8.46
N GLU A 220 -8.40 6.35 -8.91
CA GLU A 220 -7.17 7.12 -8.81
C GLU A 220 -7.10 7.80 -7.44
N PHE A 221 -5.97 7.63 -6.77
CA PHE A 221 -5.63 8.31 -5.53
C PHE A 221 -4.38 9.16 -5.78
N LYS A 222 -4.54 10.48 -5.76
CA LYS A 222 -3.47 11.44 -6.02
C LYS A 222 -3.14 12.21 -4.76
N ILE A 223 -1.89 12.17 -4.34
CA ILE A 223 -1.36 13.01 -3.28
C ILE A 223 -1.05 14.38 -3.87
N THR A 224 -1.72 15.41 -3.40
CA THR A 224 -1.59 16.78 -3.90
C THR A 224 -0.55 17.58 -3.12
N ALA A 225 -0.35 17.23 -1.87
CA ALA A 225 0.70 17.80 -1.01
C ALA A 225 1.11 16.76 0.03
N ILE A 226 2.41 16.66 0.34
CA ILE A 226 2.92 15.77 1.40
C ILE A 226 4.08 16.44 2.12
N ARG A 227 4.16 16.23 3.44
CA ARG A 227 5.26 16.64 4.30
C ARG A 227 5.60 15.50 5.25
N PHE A 228 6.87 15.14 5.29
CA PHE A 228 7.39 14.15 6.22
C PHE A 228 7.93 14.80 7.49
N ASN A 229 8.05 14.02 8.55
CA ASN A 229 8.69 14.37 9.83
C ASN A 229 8.12 15.66 10.45
N GLN A 230 6.79 15.82 10.35
CA GLN A 230 6.08 16.96 10.95
C GLN A 230 5.76 16.69 12.42
N LYS A 231 5.76 17.72 13.25
CA LYS A 231 5.25 17.59 14.62
C LYS A 231 3.72 17.51 14.58
N ILE A 232 3.18 16.31 14.77
CA ILE A 232 1.74 16.07 14.84
C ILE A 232 1.34 16.00 16.31
N PRO A 233 0.36 16.81 16.77
CA PRO A 233 -0.11 16.75 18.16
C PRO A 233 -0.77 15.41 18.48
N ASP A 234 -0.47 14.81 19.62
CA ASP A 234 -0.96 13.48 20.01
C ASP A 234 -2.49 13.40 20.11
N TYR A 235 -3.17 14.51 20.43
CA TYR A 235 -4.63 14.53 20.54
C TYR A 235 -5.33 14.18 19.22
N ILE A 236 -4.67 14.38 18.06
CA ILE A 236 -5.22 14.03 16.74
C ILE A 236 -5.51 12.52 16.65
N PHE A 237 -4.66 11.71 17.27
CA PHE A 237 -4.80 10.26 17.27
C PHE A 237 -5.64 9.76 18.45
N THR A 238 -6.72 10.45 18.76
CA THR A 238 -7.65 10.06 19.82
C THR A 238 -9.07 9.92 19.31
N ARG A 239 -9.88 9.08 19.97
CA ARG A 239 -11.29 8.96 19.62
C ARG A 239 -12.08 10.25 19.83
N ALA A 240 -11.62 11.12 20.72
CA ALA A 240 -12.21 12.43 20.95
C ALA A 240 -12.07 13.35 19.71
N ALA A 241 -10.94 13.27 19.00
CA ALA A 241 -10.70 14.05 17.78
C ALA A 241 -11.72 13.75 16.64
N LEU A 242 -12.36 12.60 16.67
CA LEU A 242 -13.40 12.27 15.69
C LEU A 242 -14.61 13.20 15.77
N LYS A 243 -14.89 13.78 16.94
CA LYS A 243 -16.07 14.63 17.18
C LYS A 243 -15.77 16.13 17.31
N GLN A 244 -14.53 16.54 17.13
CA GLN A 244 -14.10 17.95 17.20
C GLN A 244 -14.27 18.73 15.90
#